data_ceba0ece2deabc8b4331fe16c7782b6c
#
_entry.id   ceba0ece2deabc8b4331fe16c7782b6c
#
_cell.length_a   1.000
_cell.length_b   1.000
_cell.length_c   1.000
_cell.angle_alpha   90.00
_cell.angle_beta   90.00
_cell.angle_gamma   90.00
#
_symmetry.space_group_name_H-M   'P 1'
#
loop_
_entity.id
_entity.type
_entity.pdbx_description
1 polymer ?
#
loop_
_entity_poly.entity_id
_entity_poly.type
_entity_poly.pdbx_seq_one_letter_code
_entity_poly.pdbx_strand_id
1 'polypeptide(L)' 'GTIGVLVVIALITAVLSLVDLLLGQVMRFVVP' A
#
# COMPACT_ATOMS: atom_id res chain seq x y z
N GLY A 1 18.59 8.92 12.14
CA GLY A 1 18.35 7.94 13.18
C GLY A 1 17.52 6.76 12.72
N THR A 2 17.60 5.69 13.47
CA THR A 2 16.93 4.43 13.14
C THR A 2 15.41 4.59 13.12
N ILE A 3 14.88 5.42 14.01
CA ILE A 3 13.43 5.64 14.13
C ILE A 3 12.91 6.36 12.90
N GLY A 4 13.65 7.34 12.39
CA GLY A 4 13.25 8.06 11.19
C GLY A 4 13.13 7.15 9.98
N VAL A 5 14.07 6.27 9.81
CA VAL A 5 14.08 5.31 8.71
C VAL A 5 12.89 4.36 8.82
N LEU A 6 12.61 3.88 10.02
CA LEU A 6 11.49 2.97 10.25
C LEU A 6 10.14 3.65 9.93
N VAL A 7 10.01 4.91 10.30
CA VAL A 7 8.78 5.67 10.02
C VAL A 7 8.57 5.83 8.52
N VAL A 8 9.64 6.16 7.78
CA VAL A 8 9.56 6.32 6.33
C VAL A 8 9.16 5.00 5.65
N ILE A 9 9.79 3.92 6.06
CA ILE A 9 9.47 2.60 5.49
C ILE A 9 8.03 2.23 5.79
N ALA A 10 7.57 2.46 7.00
CA ALA A 10 6.20 2.17 7.39
C ALA A 10 5.20 2.97 6.56
N LEU A 11 5.49 4.25 6.33
CA LEU A 11 4.63 5.10 5.52
C LEU A 11 4.54 4.62 4.08
N ILE A 12 5.67 4.34 3.47
CA ILE A 12 5.71 3.86 2.09
C ILE A 12 4.95 2.53 1.96
N THR A 13 5.18 1.63 2.89
CA THR A 13 4.52 0.33 2.87
C THR A 13 3.01 0.48 3.03
N ALA A 14 2.56 1.37 3.90
CA ALA A 14 1.14 1.62 4.11
C ALA A 14 0.48 2.15 2.84
N VAL A 15 1.13 3.11 2.17
CA VAL A 15 0.61 3.67 0.93
C VAL A 15 0.54 2.62 -0.17
N LEU A 16 1.59 1.83 -0.31
CA LEU A 16 1.62 0.76 -1.31
C LEU A 16 0.55 -0.29 -1.05
N SER A 17 0.34 -0.65 0.22
CA SER A 17 -0.69 -1.61 0.59
C SER A 17 -2.08 -1.09 0.25
N LEU A 18 -2.34 0.19 0.51
CA LEU A 18 -3.62 0.80 0.18
C LEU A 18 -3.87 0.79 -1.32
N VAL A 19 -2.89 1.16 -2.11
CA VAL A 19 -3.00 1.17 -3.56
C VAL A 19 -3.24 -0.26 -4.09
N ASP A 20 -2.52 -1.21 -3.51
CA ASP A 20 -2.66 -2.61 -3.91
C ASP A 20 -4.08 -3.13 -3.64
N LEU A 21 -4.63 -2.80 -2.48
CA LEU A 21 -6.00 -3.19 -2.14
C LEU A 21 -7.01 -2.57 -3.10
N LEU A 22 -6.84 -1.29 -3.41
CA LEU A 22 -7.73 -0.59 -4.32
C LEU A 22 -7.68 -1.21 -5.72
N LEU A 23 -6.48 -1.46 -6.22
CA LEU A 23 -6.30 -2.07 -7.53
C LEU A 23 -6.88 -3.48 -7.57
N GLY A 24 -6.71 -4.23 -6.49
CA GLY A 24 -7.27 -5.56 -6.39
C GLY A 24 -8.79 -5.55 -6.46
N GLN A 25 -9.43 -4.61 -5.78
CA GLN A 25 -10.88 -4.48 -5.82
C GLN A 25 -11.39 -4.08 -7.19
N VAL A 26 -10.71 -3.13 -7.83
CA VAL A 26 -11.08 -2.68 -9.16
C VAL A 26 -11.00 -3.82 -10.17
N MET A 27 -9.91 -4.57 -10.14
CA MET A 27 -9.75 -5.72 -11.02
C MET A 27 -10.83 -6.77 -10.80
N ARG A 28 -11.18 -6.99 -9.55
CA ARG A 28 -12.20 -7.98 -9.20
C ARG A 28 -13.59 -7.53 -9.65
N PHE A 29 -13.81 -6.23 -9.72
CA PHE A 29 -15.09 -5.68 -10.15
C PHE A 29 -15.24 -5.71 -11.67
N VAL A 30 -14.14 -5.51 -12.39
CA VAL A 30 -14.14 -5.46 -13.85
C VAL A 30 -14.13 -6.86 -14.47
N VAL A 31 -13.40 -7.80 -13.85
CA VAL A 31 -13.30 -9.17 -14.38
C VAL A 31 -14.16 -10.10 -13.52
N PRO A 32 -15.25 -10.62 -14.05
CA PRO A 32 -16.05 -11.61 -13.35
C PRO A 32 -15.33 -12.94 -13.20
#